data_edf20ee5db95a705c34785e1bf6027cf
#
_entry.id   edf20ee5db95a705c34785e1bf6027cf
#
_cell.length_a   1.000
_cell.length_b   1.000
_cell.length_c   1.000
_cell.angle_alpha   90.00
_cell.angle_beta   90.00
_cell.angle_gamma   90.00
#
_symmetry.space_group_name_H-M   'P 1'
#
loop_
_entity.id
_entity.type
_entity.pdbx_description
1 polymer ?
#
loop_
_entity_poly.entity_id
_entity_poly.type
_entity_poly.pdbx_seq_one_letter_code
_entity_poly.pdbx_strand_id
1 'polypeptide(L)'
;VAMNIGLRRFDQAPAARGGWLRPQVLKAQARVLIDAYRVKTQGENAPIRSLSGGNVQRAVLARELDGQVDVLLVSNPVFGLDFAAVAEIHSRLRAVRAQGGAVLLVSEDLDELLSLADRIVVISEGQLVHECAAADADRRVLGAFMAGGHDHAPDDAAPVDSHMEAA
;
A
#
# COMPACT_ATOMS: atom_id res chain seq x y z
N VAL A 1 -1.47 -21.51 7.15
CA VAL A 1 -2.18 -20.27 6.81
C VAL A 1 -2.70 -19.60 8.08
N ALA A 2 -3.48 -20.30 8.92
CA ALA A 2 -4.06 -19.70 10.13
C ALA A 2 -3.06 -19.05 11.07
N MET A 3 -1.94 -19.72 11.35
CA MET A 3 -0.90 -19.18 12.21
C MET A 3 -0.26 -17.90 11.63
N ASN A 4 -0.14 -17.81 10.30
CA ASN A 4 0.39 -16.63 9.65
C ASN A 4 -0.59 -15.44 9.71
N ILE A 5 -1.87 -15.68 9.40
CA ILE A 5 -2.92 -14.66 9.48
C ILE A 5 -3.09 -14.17 10.93
N GLY A 6 -3.04 -15.06 11.92
CA GLY A 6 -3.23 -14.71 13.33
C GLY A 6 -2.02 -14.03 14.01
N LEU A 7 -0.87 -13.88 13.34
CA LEU A 7 0.38 -13.40 13.96
C LEU A 7 0.26 -12.03 14.63
N ARG A 8 -0.59 -11.15 14.14
CA ARG A 8 -0.70 -9.79 14.67
C ARG A 8 -1.53 -9.71 15.96
N ARG A 9 -2.41 -10.67 16.18
CA ARG A 9 -3.39 -10.63 17.30
C ARG A 9 -3.46 -11.94 18.09
N PHE A 10 -2.46 -12.81 17.95
CA PHE A 10 -2.48 -14.13 18.60
C PHE A 10 -2.50 -14.05 20.14
N ASP A 11 -1.93 -13.00 20.70
CA ASP A 11 -1.79 -12.73 22.14
C ASP A 11 -2.98 -11.97 22.74
N GLN A 12 -3.94 -11.55 21.91
CA GLN A 12 -5.10 -10.77 22.30
C GLN A 12 -6.35 -11.67 22.45
N ALA A 13 -7.31 -11.21 23.26
CA ALA A 13 -8.62 -11.85 23.31
C ALA A 13 -9.34 -11.72 21.95
N PRO A 14 -10.07 -12.76 21.53
CA PRO A 14 -10.34 -14.04 22.19
C PRO A 14 -9.31 -15.14 21.90
N ALA A 15 -8.27 -14.88 21.06
CA ALA A 15 -7.27 -15.87 20.64
C ALA A 15 -6.36 -16.31 21.78
N ALA A 16 -6.11 -15.43 22.75
CA ALA A 16 -5.42 -15.76 24.00
C ALA A 16 -6.25 -15.36 25.22
N ARG A 17 -6.08 -16.11 26.32
CA ARG A 17 -6.70 -15.81 27.61
C ARG A 17 -5.82 -16.31 28.75
N GLY A 18 -5.46 -15.42 29.69
CA GLY A 18 -4.64 -15.78 30.86
C GLY A 18 -3.25 -16.34 30.45
N GLY A 19 -2.65 -15.85 29.37
CA GLY A 19 -1.35 -16.32 28.86
C GLY A 19 -1.41 -17.61 28.01
N TRP A 20 -2.58 -18.22 27.85
CA TRP A 20 -2.76 -19.44 27.07
C TRP A 20 -3.35 -19.12 25.70
N LEU A 21 -2.70 -19.64 24.64
CA LEU A 21 -3.23 -19.60 23.29
C LEU A 21 -4.43 -20.56 23.13
N ARG A 22 -5.39 -20.13 22.32
CA ARG A 22 -6.58 -20.90 21.95
C ARG A 22 -6.55 -21.20 20.44
N PRO A 23 -5.85 -22.27 20.01
CA PRO A 23 -5.62 -22.53 18.56
C PRO A 23 -6.90 -22.67 17.76
N GLN A 24 -7.97 -23.18 18.35
CA GLN A 24 -9.27 -23.31 17.66
C GLN A 24 -9.91 -21.95 17.36
N VAL A 25 -9.72 -20.97 18.26
CA VAL A 25 -10.20 -19.61 18.04
C VAL A 25 -9.41 -18.94 16.92
N LEU A 26 -8.07 -19.05 16.94
CA LEU A 26 -7.22 -18.56 15.86
C LEU A 26 -7.62 -19.14 14.51
N LYS A 27 -7.88 -20.45 14.43
CA LYS A 27 -8.34 -21.10 13.22
C LYS A 27 -9.69 -20.57 12.75
N ALA A 28 -10.63 -20.38 13.67
CA ALA A 28 -11.95 -19.83 13.35
C ALA A 28 -11.86 -18.40 12.80
N GLN A 29 -11.06 -17.53 13.45
CA GLN A 29 -10.80 -16.17 12.96
C GLN A 29 -10.13 -16.20 11.58
N ALA A 30 -9.12 -17.04 11.40
CA ALA A 30 -8.45 -17.17 10.12
C ALA A 30 -9.38 -17.62 8.99
N ARG A 31 -10.36 -18.51 9.23
CA ARG A 31 -11.36 -18.87 8.22
C ARG A 31 -12.15 -17.67 7.74
N VAL A 32 -12.61 -16.83 8.67
CA VAL A 32 -13.35 -15.61 8.33
C VAL A 32 -12.50 -14.70 7.43
N LEU A 33 -11.21 -14.51 7.77
CA LEU A 33 -10.30 -13.68 6.99
C LEU A 33 -9.93 -14.32 5.64
N ILE A 34 -9.75 -15.64 5.58
CA ILE A 34 -9.53 -16.39 4.34
C ILE A 34 -10.67 -16.12 3.36
N ASP A 35 -11.91 -16.20 3.84
CA ASP A 35 -13.11 -15.98 3.01
C ASP A 35 -13.24 -14.50 2.62
N ALA A 36 -13.10 -13.58 3.56
CA ALA A 36 -13.21 -12.14 3.33
C ALA A 36 -12.17 -11.60 2.35
N TYR A 37 -10.95 -12.16 2.36
CA TYR A 37 -9.85 -11.78 1.47
C TYR A 37 -9.69 -12.73 0.27
N ARG A 38 -10.62 -13.67 0.08
CA ARG A 38 -10.64 -14.63 -1.05
C ARG A 38 -9.30 -15.34 -1.22
N VAL A 39 -8.68 -15.75 -0.11
CA VAL A 39 -7.40 -16.48 -0.13
C VAL A 39 -7.67 -17.91 -0.61
N LYS A 40 -7.20 -18.26 -1.81
CA LYS A 40 -7.32 -19.62 -2.35
C LYS A 40 -6.33 -20.53 -1.61
N THR A 41 -6.85 -21.40 -0.77
CA THR A 41 -6.09 -22.35 0.05
C THR A 41 -6.87 -23.65 0.24
N GLN A 42 -6.17 -24.74 0.58
CA GLN A 42 -6.79 -26.01 0.98
C GLN A 42 -7.42 -25.95 2.39
N GLY A 43 -7.33 -24.81 3.05
CA GLY A 43 -7.90 -24.54 4.37
C GLY A 43 -6.91 -23.85 5.32
N GLU A 44 -7.42 -23.52 6.51
CA GLU A 44 -6.66 -22.78 7.52
C GLU A 44 -5.42 -23.53 8.04
N ASN A 45 -5.40 -24.87 7.91
CA ASN A 45 -4.26 -25.70 8.34
C ASN A 45 -3.16 -25.83 7.28
N ALA A 46 -3.42 -25.43 6.01
CA ALA A 46 -2.43 -25.51 4.96
C ALA A 46 -1.16 -24.70 5.30
N PRO A 47 0.02 -25.18 4.91
CA PRO A 47 1.24 -24.39 5.08
C PRO A 47 1.21 -23.18 4.14
N ILE A 48 1.69 -22.01 4.60
CA ILE A 48 1.68 -20.77 3.78
C ILE A 48 2.46 -20.94 2.46
N ARG A 49 3.52 -21.75 2.47
CA ARG A 49 4.34 -22.07 1.29
C ARG A 49 3.60 -22.79 0.17
N SER A 50 2.41 -23.35 0.45
CA SER A 50 1.58 -24.01 -0.58
C SER A 50 0.71 -23.04 -1.38
N LEU A 51 0.69 -21.77 -1.01
CA LEU A 51 -0.05 -20.73 -1.68
C LEU A 51 0.76 -20.13 -2.83
N SER A 52 0.05 -19.71 -3.89
CA SER A 52 0.66 -18.85 -4.92
C SER A 52 0.98 -17.46 -4.34
N GLY A 53 1.91 -16.74 -4.98
CA GLY A 53 2.34 -15.41 -4.53
C GLY A 53 1.18 -14.46 -4.25
N GLY A 54 0.20 -14.38 -5.16
CA GLY A 54 -0.98 -13.54 -4.96
C GLY A 54 -1.85 -13.96 -3.77
N ASN A 55 -1.95 -15.26 -3.45
CA ASN A 55 -2.66 -15.72 -2.27
C ASN A 55 -1.87 -15.49 -0.97
N VAL A 56 -0.53 -15.51 -1.04
CA VAL A 56 0.32 -15.09 0.08
C VAL A 56 0.09 -13.60 0.37
N GLN A 57 0.08 -12.74 -0.65
CA GLN A 57 -0.19 -11.31 -0.48
C GLN A 57 -1.58 -11.05 0.12
N ARG A 58 -2.63 -11.74 -0.35
CA ARG A 58 -3.96 -11.66 0.24
C ARG A 58 -3.98 -12.08 1.71
N ALA A 59 -3.26 -13.14 2.07
CA ALA A 59 -3.14 -13.59 3.45
C ALA A 59 -2.37 -12.58 4.33
N VAL A 60 -1.34 -11.94 3.80
CA VAL A 60 -0.61 -10.86 4.48
C VAL A 60 -1.52 -9.65 4.69
N LEU A 61 -2.23 -9.20 3.66
CA LEU A 61 -3.19 -8.09 3.79
C LEU A 61 -4.31 -8.42 4.79
N ALA A 62 -4.83 -9.65 4.77
CA ALA A 62 -5.81 -10.11 5.75
C ALA A 62 -5.28 -9.99 7.19
N ARG A 63 -4.01 -10.30 7.41
CA ARG A 63 -3.34 -10.15 8.70
C ARG A 63 -3.16 -8.68 9.10
N GLU A 64 -2.67 -7.86 8.18
CA GLU A 64 -2.31 -6.46 8.48
C GLU A 64 -3.54 -5.55 8.62
N LEU A 65 -4.62 -5.86 7.92
CA LEU A 65 -5.86 -5.09 7.91
C LEU A 65 -6.95 -5.68 8.84
N ASP A 66 -6.60 -6.68 9.67
CA ASP A 66 -7.52 -7.21 10.68
C ASP A 66 -7.64 -6.24 11.86
N GLY A 67 -8.78 -5.58 11.96
CA GLY A 67 -9.08 -4.56 12.96
C GLY A 67 -8.86 -3.14 12.49
N GLN A 68 -8.77 -2.21 13.43
CA GLN A 68 -8.50 -0.80 13.14
C GLN A 68 -7.02 -0.60 12.80
N VAL A 69 -6.75 0.11 11.73
CA VAL A 69 -5.39 0.44 11.25
C VAL A 69 -5.27 1.96 11.20
N ASP A 70 -4.48 2.52 12.11
CA ASP A 70 -4.23 3.96 12.16
C ASP A 70 -3.18 4.38 11.12
N VAL A 71 -2.14 3.54 10.93
CA VAL A 71 -1.08 3.76 9.94
C VAL A 71 -0.75 2.44 9.25
N LEU A 72 -0.81 2.43 7.93
CA LEU A 72 -0.43 1.30 7.09
C LEU A 72 0.81 1.66 6.25
N LEU A 73 1.88 0.87 6.39
CA LEU A 73 3.05 0.94 5.52
C LEU A 73 2.98 -0.23 4.54
N VAL A 74 3.01 0.05 3.26
CA VAL A 74 2.90 -0.98 2.23
C VAL A 74 3.85 -0.70 1.07
N SER A 75 4.56 -1.74 0.62
CA SER A 75 5.53 -1.64 -0.47
C SER A 75 5.17 -2.63 -1.56
N ASN A 76 5.06 -2.13 -2.81
CA ASN A 76 4.76 -2.89 -4.03
C ASN A 76 3.61 -3.92 -3.85
N PRO A 77 2.43 -3.51 -3.32
CA PRO A 77 1.39 -4.44 -2.90
C PRO A 77 0.76 -5.23 -4.05
N VAL A 78 0.89 -4.74 -5.27
CA VAL A 78 0.25 -5.34 -6.45
C VAL A 78 1.24 -6.05 -7.38
N PHE A 79 2.52 -6.10 -7.02
CA PHE A 79 3.55 -6.67 -7.89
C PHE A 79 3.24 -8.14 -8.25
N GLY A 80 3.20 -8.42 -9.56
CA GLY A 80 2.95 -9.77 -10.07
C GLY A 80 1.53 -10.30 -9.91
N LEU A 81 0.55 -9.44 -9.67
CA LEU A 81 -0.87 -9.80 -9.54
C LEU A 81 -1.66 -9.57 -10.83
N ASP A 82 -2.77 -10.29 -10.95
CA ASP A 82 -3.76 -10.05 -11.99
C ASP A 82 -4.60 -8.78 -11.70
N PHE A 83 -5.23 -8.23 -12.74
CA PHE A 83 -6.01 -6.99 -12.63
C PHE A 83 -7.12 -7.03 -11.58
N ALA A 84 -7.76 -8.19 -11.39
CA ALA A 84 -8.84 -8.32 -10.41
C ALA A 84 -8.28 -8.25 -8.97
N ALA A 85 -7.12 -8.85 -8.74
CA ALA A 85 -6.42 -8.78 -7.45
C ALA A 85 -5.91 -7.36 -7.17
N VAL A 86 -5.36 -6.67 -8.18
CA VAL A 86 -4.94 -5.26 -8.08
C VAL A 86 -6.11 -4.38 -7.64
N ALA A 87 -7.25 -4.45 -8.35
CA ALA A 87 -8.44 -3.67 -8.02
C ALA A 87 -8.94 -3.93 -6.60
N GLU A 88 -8.89 -5.18 -6.13
CA GLU A 88 -9.27 -5.54 -4.75
C GLU A 88 -8.33 -4.89 -3.73
N ILE A 89 -7.01 -4.98 -3.94
CA ILE A 89 -6.01 -4.37 -3.05
C ILE A 89 -6.20 -2.86 -2.98
N HIS A 90 -6.31 -2.18 -4.13
CA HIS A 90 -6.56 -0.75 -4.19
C HIS A 90 -7.83 -0.34 -3.43
N SER A 91 -8.90 -1.13 -3.58
CA SER A 91 -10.15 -0.89 -2.82
C SER A 91 -9.93 -0.96 -1.31
N ARG A 92 -9.11 -1.90 -0.83
CA ARG A 92 -8.80 -2.04 0.59
C ARG A 92 -7.91 -0.92 1.12
N LEU A 93 -6.92 -0.46 0.34
CA LEU A 93 -6.10 0.70 0.71
C LEU A 93 -6.97 1.96 0.85
N ARG A 94 -7.89 2.18 -0.11
CA ARG A 94 -8.86 3.28 -0.02
C ARG A 94 -9.78 3.16 1.19
N ALA A 95 -10.16 1.93 1.56
CA ALA A 95 -11.00 1.71 2.74
C ALA A 95 -10.29 2.06 4.05
N VAL A 96 -9.00 1.79 4.20
CA VAL A 96 -8.19 2.24 5.35
C VAL A 96 -8.24 3.75 5.47
N ARG A 97 -7.99 4.47 4.37
CA ARG A 97 -8.07 5.94 4.32
C ARG A 97 -9.46 6.45 4.68
N ALA A 98 -10.51 5.84 4.12
CA ALA A 98 -11.90 6.24 4.38
C ALA A 98 -12.31 6.05 5.85
N GLN A 99 -11.64 5.15 6.57
CA GLN A 99 -11.83 4.92 8.00
C GLN A 99 -10.97 5.83 8.89
N GLY A 100 -10.24 6.79 8.29
CA GLY A 100 -9.38 7.74 8.99
C GLY A 100 -7.95 7.28 9.21
N GLY A 101 -7.56 6.12 8.67
CA GLY A 101 -6.17 5.64 8.70
C GLY A 101 -5.29 6.36 7.65
N ALA A 102 -4.00 6.45 7.93
CA ALA A 102 -3.00 6.94 7.01
C ALA A 102 -2.34 5.75 6.26
N VAL A 103 -2.06 5.93 4.96
CA VAL A 103 -1.37 4.91 4.15
C VAL A 103 -0.09 5.52 3.58
N LEU A 104 1.05 4.92 3.89
CA LEU A 104 2.30 5.17 3.19
C LEU A 104 2.52 4.05 2.18
N LEU A 105 2.27 4.37 0.91
CA LEU A 105 2.45 3.46 -0.22
C LEU A 105 3.81 3.71 -0.88
N VAL A 106 4.64 2.69 -0.96
CA VAL A 106 5.86 2.68 -1.77
C VAL A 106 5.58 1.81 -2.99
N SER A 107 5.73 2.37 -4.18
CA SER A 107 5.50 1.66 -5.44
C SER A 107 6.43 2.19 -6.53
N GLU A 108 6.85 1.30 -7.41
CA GLU A 108 7.55 1.64 -8.65
C GLU A 108 6.56 1.89 -9.80
N ASP A 109 5.29 1.52 -9.60
CA ASP A 109 4.23 1.73 -10.57
C ASP A 109 3.62 3.13 -10.39
N LEU A 110 3.96 4.00 -11.34
CA LEU A 110 3.48 5.38 -11.33
C LEU A 110 1.96 5.49 -11.50
N ASP A 111 1.33 4.56 -12.23
CA ASP A 111 -0.13 4.53 -12.38
C ASP A 111 -0.83 4.18 -11.06
N GLU A 112 -0.23 3.28 -10.30
CA GLU A 112 -0.71 2.96 -8.95
C GLU A 112 -0.66 4.21 -8.05
N LEU A 113 0.49 4.90 -8.02
CA LEU A 113 0.67 6.11 -7.20
C LEU A 113 -0.31 7.22 -7.60
N LEU A 114 -0.43 7.53 -8.88
CA LEU A 114 -1.34 8.56 -9.40
C LEU A 114 -2.81 8.24 -9.12
N SER A 115 -3.18 6.96 -9.04
CA SER A 115 -4.56 6.54 -8.79
C SER A 115 -4.95 6.52 -7.31
N LEU A 116 -3.99 6.41 -6.39
CA LEU A 116 -4.26 6.15 -4.98
C LEU A 116 -3.79 7.26 -4.05
N ALA A 117 -2.70 7.95 -4.37
CA ALA A 117 -2.08 8.91 -3.47
C ALA A 117 -2.80 10.26 -3.47
N ASP A 118 -2.73 10.96 -2.35
CA ASP A 118 -3.07 12.38 -2.23
C ASP A 118 -1.84 13.26 -2.46
N ARG A 119 -0.68 12.74 -2.07
CA ARG A 119 0.63 13.38 -2.17
C ARG A 119 1.66 12.36 -2.64
N ILE A 120 2.51 12.75 -3.56
CA ILE A 120 3.57 11.91 -4.12
C ILE A 120 4.92 12.51 -3.76
N VAL A 121 5.83 11.64 -3.32
CA VAL A 121 7.21 11.97 -3.01
C VAL A 121 8.11 11.04 -3.79
N VAL A 122 9.10 11.59 -4.49
CA VAL A 122 10.10 10.80 -5.23
C VAL A 122 11.37 10.70 -4.42
N ILE A 123 11.86 9.47 -4.28
CA ILE A 123 13.15 9.16 -3.64
C ILE A 123 14.10 8.70 -4.73
N SER A 124 15.27 9.33 -4.82
CA SER A 124 16.37 8.91 -5.67
C SER A 124 17.67 9.01 -4.91
N GLU A 125 18.54 8.01 -5.02
CA GLU A 125 19.84 7.95 -4.34
C GLU A 125 19.78 8.21 -2.81
N GLY A 126 18.67 7.81 -2.17
CA GLY A 126 18.45 7.97 -0.74
C GLY A 126 18.01 9.38 -0.32
N GLN A 127 17.69 10.25 -1.26
CA GLN A 127 17.21 11.61 -1.01
C GLN A 127 15.79 11.80 -1.54
N LEU A 128 15.03 12.67 -0.87
CA LEU A 128 13.74 13.14 -1.35
C LEU A 128 14.00 14.24 -2.40
N VAL A 129 13.79 13.92 -3.67
CA VAL A 129 14.17 14.78 -4.80
C VAL A 129 13.02 15.58 -5.38
N HIS A 130 11.79 15.13 -5.14
CA HIS A 130 10.58 15.83 -5.61
C HIS A 130 9.40 15.52 -4.71
N GLU A 131 8.48 16.49 -4.56
CA GLU A 131 7.23 16.33 -3.85
C GLU A 131 6.15 17.16 -4.54
N CYS A 132 4.95 16.57 -4.72
CA CYS A 132 3.80 17.27 -5.26
C CYS A 132 2.48 16.69 -4.75
N ALA A 133 1.39 17.45 -4.84
CA ALA A 133 0.05 16.89 -4.71
C ALA A 133 -0.24 15.98 -5.93
N ALA A 134 -0.95 14.87 -5.72
CA ALA A 134 -1.24 13.95 -6.81
C ALA A 134 -2.11 14.59 -7.91
N ALA A 135 -2.94 15.59 -7.54
CA ALA A 135 -3.75 16.34 -8.49
C ALA A 135 -2.92 17.21 -9.46
N ASP A 136 -1.71 17.62 -9.04
CA ASP A 136 -0.81 18.48 -9.81
C ASP A 136 0.35 17.67 -10.43
N ALA A 137 0.31 16.34 -10.27
CA ALA A 137 1.40 15.48 -10.69
C ALA A 137 1.48 15.33 -12.21
N ASP A 138 2.63 15.68 -12.78
CA ASP A 138 2.98 15.38 -14.17
C ASP A 138 3.80 14.09 -14.25
N ARG A 139 3.29 13.12 -15.02
CA ARG A 139 3.93 11.81 -15.22
C ARG A 139 5.36 11.90 -15.76
N ARG A 140 5.63 12.86 -16.67
CA ARG A 140 6.95 13.04 -17.26
C ARG A 140 7.94 13.59 -16.25
N VAL A 141 7.50 14.56 -15.45
CA VAL A 141 8.29 15.16 -14.38
C VAL A 141 8.64 14.10 -13.33
N LEU A 142 7.65 13.36 -12.82
CA LEU A 142 7.88 12.28 -11.87
C LEU A 142 8.83 11.23 -12.43
N GLY A 143 8.63 10.78 -13.68
CA GLY A 143 9.49 9.81 -14.35
C GLY A 143 10.94 10.30 -14.49
N ALA A 144 11.16 11.59 -14.78
CA ALA A 144 12.49 12.18 -14.87
C ALA A 144 13.21 12.14 -13.50
N PHE A 145 12.51 12.54 -12.40
CA PHE A 145 13.07 12.46 -11.05
C PHE A 145 13.35 11.01 -10.60
N MET A 146 12.47 10.07 -10.93
CA MET A 146 12.68 8.64 -10.65
C MET A 146 13.88 8.06 -11.39
N ALA A 147 14.19 8.59 -12.59
CA ALA A 147 15.36 8.20 -13.39
C ALA A 147 16.67 8.90 -12.97
N GLY A 148 16.65 9.71 -11.89
CA GLY A 148 17.83 10.44 -11.41
C GLY A 148 18.12 11.75 -12.14
N GLY A 149 17.17 12.24 -12.94
CA GLY A 149 17.28 13.53 -13.65
C GLY A 149 17.06 14.72 -12.70
N HIS A 150 18.08 15.06 -11.93
CA HIS A 150 18.00 16.20 -11.01
C HIS A 150 18.19 17.57 -11.66
N ASP A 151 18.59 17.62 -12.96
CA ASP A 151 19.03 18.84 -13.67
C ASP A 151 17.98 19.46 -14.61
N HIS A 152 16.74 18.96 -14.62
CA HIS A 152 15.69 19.53 -15.47
C HIS A 152 14.51 20.03 -14.65
N ALA A 153 14.72 21.06 -13.82
CA ALA A 153 13.63 22.00 -13.58
C ALA A 153 13.33 22.68 -14.94
N PRO A 154 12.07 22.73 -15.39
CA PRO A 154 11.75 23.54 -16.57
C PRO A 154 12.08 25.00 -16.25
N ASP A 155 13.12 25.51 -16.88
CA ASP A 155 13.51 26.93 -16.89
C ASP A 155 12.54 27.65 -17.87
N ASP A 156 11.28 27.78 -17.46
CA ASP A 156 10.25 28.55 -18.16
C ASP A 156 9.53 29.49 -17.17
N ALA A 157 10.33 30.31 -16.50
CA ALA A 157 9.87 31.58 -16.01
C ALA A 157 10.66 32.65 -16.76
N ALA A 158 10.22 32.94 -18.00
CA ALA A 158 10.67 34.12 -18.72
C ALA A 158 10.43 35.35 -17.85
N PRO A 159 11.42 36.24 -17.64
CA PRO A 159 11.22 37.48 -16.91
C PRO A 159 10.21 38.33 -17.67
N VAL A 160 9.16 38.74 -17.00
CA VAL A 160 8.22 39.75 -17.49
C VAL A 160 8.99 41.06 -17.55
N ASP A 161 9.39 41.44 -18.77
CA ASP A 161 9.98 42.73 -19.07
C ASP A 161 9.06 43.87 -18.60
N SER A 162 9.42 44.50 -17.53
CA SER A 162 8.84 45.75 -17.06
C SER A 162 9.48 46.92 -17.82
N HIS A 163 9.11 47.11 -19.08
CA HIS A 163 9.30 48.41 -19.74
C HIS A 163 7.92 49.03 -19.96
N MET A 164 7.54 49.82 -19.01
CA MET A 164 6.56 50.85 -19.23
C MET A 164 7.26 52.17 -19.07
N GLU A 165 7.73 52.67 -20.22
CA GLU A 165 8.32 54.00 -20.35
C GLU A 165 7.22 55.06 -20.35
N ALA A 166 7.45 56.12 -19.62
CA ALA A 166 6.61 57.28 -19.55
C ALA A 166 6.73 58.13 -20.83
N ALA A 167 5.56 58.62 -21.30
CA ALA A 167 5.38 59.88 -22.00
C ALA A 167 3.94 60.32 -21.91
#